data_5ffcb28825c2d09b9828ac66cc5f7de1
#
_entry.id   5ffcb28825c2d09b9828ac66cc5f7de1
#
_cell.length_a   1.000
_cell.length_b   1.000
_cell.length_c   1.000
_cell.angle_alpha   90.00
_cell.angle_beta   90.00
_cell.angle_gamma   90.00
#
_symmetry.space_group_name_H-M   'P 1'
#
loop_
_entity.id
_entity.type
_entity.pdbx_description
1 polymer ?
#
loop_
_entity_poly.entity_id
_entity_poly.type
_entity_poly.pdbx_seq_one_letter_code
_entity_poly.pdbx_strand_id
1 'polypeptide(L)'
;MLRLQNFHGAELAAHLDALGELRIAVFHEYPYLYAGTLEHEREYLGTYVRSSGSLVVLVFDDDRVVGATTCLPMLDEGPEFQAAFVQAGYDLSTICYFGESILLPAYRGQGIGKEFF
;
A
#
# COMPACT_ATOMS: atom_id res chain seq x y z
N MET A 1 -15.44 -3.87 -14.99
CA MET A 1 -14.22 -4.24 -15.69
C MET A 1 -13.00 -3.86 -14.86
N LEU A 2 -12.08 -4.78 -14.70
CA LEU A 2 -10.89 -4.54 -13.86
C LEU A 2 -9.82 -3.79 -14.64
N ARG A 3 -9.17 -2.83 -13.99
CA ARG A 3 -7.98 -2.19 -14.52
C ARG A 3 -6.99 -1.91 -13.39
N LEU A 4 -5.71 -1.99 -13.71
CA LEU A 4 -4.62 -1.66 -12.79
C LEU A 4 -4.02 -0.32 -13.22
N GLN A 5 -3.76 0.55 -12.25
CA GLN A 5 -3.18 1.87 -12.52
C GLN A 5 -2.11 2.19 -11.48
N ASN A 6 -0.98 2.70 -11.94
CA ASN A 6 0.16 3.06 -11.10
C ASN A 6 0.06 4.51 -10.64
N PHE A 7 0.41 4.76 -9.38
CA PHE A 7 0.47 6.10 -8.80
C PHE A 7 1.80 6.27 -8.08
N HIS A 8 2.43 7.40 -8.28
CA HIS A 8 3.69 7.77 -7.63
C HIS A 8 3.50 9.01 -6.78
N GLY A 9 3.96 8.97 -5.52
CA GLY A 9 3.99 10.14 -4.66
C GLY A 9 2.66 10.88 -4.59
N ALA A 10 2.68 12.17 -4.91
CA ALA A 10 1.52 13.05 -4.80
C ALA A 10 0.34 12.65 -5.68
N GLU A 11 0.56 11.85 -6.73
CA GLU A 11 -0.53 11.36 -7.58
C GLU A 11 -1.54 10.53 -6.80
N LEU A 12 -1.11 9.90 -5.71
CA LEU A 12 -1.96 9.07 -4.87
C LEU A 12 -2.99 9.88 -4.08
N ALA A 13 -2.77 11.17 -3.88
CA ALA A 13 -3.59 12.01 -3.00
C ALA A 13 -5.09 11.94 -3.32
N ALA A 14 -5.45 11.90 -4.61
CA ALA A 14 -6.84 11.83 -5.05
C ALA A 14 -7.55 10.52 -4.67
N HIS A 15 -6.78 9.46 -4.39
CA HIS A 15 -7.30 8.12 -4.09
C HIS A 15 -7.00 7.68 -2.67
N LEU A 16 -6.51 8.60 -1.83
CA LEU A 16 -6.05 8.29 -0.48
C LEU A 16 -7.15 7.67 0.38
N ASP A 17 -8.34 8.27 0.37
CA ASP A 17 -9.46 7.78 1.17
C ASP A 17 -9.97 6.43 0.66
N ALA A 18 -10.04 6.24 -0.64
CA ALA A 18 -10.47 4.97 -1.24
C ALA A 18 -9.50 3.83 -0.86
N LEU A 19 -8.21 4.10 -0.88
CA LEU A 19 -7.20 3.13 -0.44
C LEU A 19 -7.32 2.86 1.06
N GLY A 20 -7.53 3.90 1.86
CA GLY A 20 -7.73 3.76 3.31
C GLY A 20 -8.94 2.88 3.64
N GLU A 21 -10.05 3.08 2.96
CA GLU A 21 -11.25 2.26 3.13
C GLU A 21 -11.00 0.80 2.74
N LEU A 22 -10.25 0.56 1.67
CA LEU A 22 -9.87 -0.78 1.24
C LEU A 22 -9.03 -1.48 2.32
N ARG A 23 -8.03 -0.79 2.87
CA ARG A 23 -7.17 -1.33 3.93
C ARG A 23 -7.97 -1.70 5.18
N ILE A 24 -8.89 -0.83 5.59
CA ILE A 24 -9.75 -1.08 6.75
C ILE A 24 -10.58 -2.35 6.50
N ALA A 25 -11.19 -2.46 5.32
CA ALA A 25 -12.02 -3.61 4.99
C ALA A 25 -11.25 -4.93 4.97
N VAL A 26 -10.07 -4.94 4.33
CA VAL A 26 -9.26 -6.16 4.22
C VAL A 26 -8.68 -6.59 5.56
N PHE A 27 -8.11 -5.64 6.30
CA PHE A 27 -7.44 -5.96 7.56
C PHE A 27 -8.39 -6.12 8.74
N HIS A 28 -9.67 -5.81 8.57
CA HIS A 28 -10.68 -6.10 9.58
C HIS A 28 -10.92 -7.61 9.71
N GLU A 29 -10.66 -8.38 8.67
CA GLU A 29 -10.86 -9.82 8.65
C GLU A 29 -9.79 -10.56 9.46
N TYR A 30 -10.17 -11.79 9.91
CA TYR A 30 -9.23 -12.72 10.55
C TYR A 30 -8.05 -13.01 9.57
N PRO A 31 -6.77 -13.07 10.01
CA PRO A 31 -6.32 -13.02 11.42
C PRO A 31 -6.00 -11.63 11.94
N TYR A 32 -6.11 -10.59 11.12
CA TYR A 32 -5.67 -9.24 11.49
C TYR A 32 -6.60 -8.56 12.48
N LEU A 33 -7.92 -8.67 12.28
CA LEU A 33 -8.96 -8.08 13.14
C LEU A 33 -8.74 -6.59 13.43
N TYR A 34 -8.23 -5.88 12.45
CA TYR A 34 -7.87 -4.47 12.56
C TYR A 34 -9.11 -3.59 12.56
N ALA A 35 -9.25 -2.75 13.59
CA ALA A 35 -10.33 -1.79 13.71
C ALA A 35 -9.79 -0.37 13.48
N GLY A 36 -9.34 -0.10 12.26
CA GLY A 36 -8.76 1.17 11.88
C GLY A 36 -9.80 2.25 11.60
N THR A 37 -9.34 3.51 11.61
CA THR A 37 -10.14 4.66 11.24
C THR A 37 -9.57 5.30 9.97
N LEU A 38 -10.41 6.00 9.22
CA LEU A 38 -9.97 6.68 8.01
C LEU A 38 -8.93 7.78 8.33
N GLU A 39 -9.07 8.45 9.47
CA GLU A 39 -8.09 9.43 9.93
C GLU A 39 -6.70 8.81 10.12
N HIS A 40 -6.64 7.65 10.78
CA HIS A 40 -5.38 6.92 10.97
C HIS A 40 -4.78 6.48 9.63
N GLU A 41 -5.63 6.02 8.71
CA GLU A 41 -5.19 5.62 7.38
C GLU A 41 -4.62 6.80 6.58
N ARG A 42 -5.24 7.96 6.66
CA ARG A 42 -4.74 9.18 6.02
C ARG A 42 -3.34 9.54 6.50
N GLU A 43 -3.10 9.42 7.80
CA GLU A 43 -1.80 9.69 8.40
C GLU A 43 -0.75 8.69 7.90
N TYR A 44 -1.06 7.41 7.96
CA TYR A 44 -0.16 6.35 7.52
C TYR A 44 0.15 6.46 6.01
N LEU A 45 -0.89 6.57 5.19
CA LEU A 45 -0.75 6.63 3.74
C LEU A 45 -0.16 7.95 3.25
N GLY A 46 -0.20 8.98 4.08
CA GLY A 46 0.44 10.26 3.79
C GLY A 46 1.94 10.12 3.53
N THR A 47 2.60 9.13 4.12
CA THR A 47 4.00 8.81 3.86
C THR A 47 4.23 8.51 2.39
N TYR A 48 3.32 7.74 1.78
CA TYR A 48 3.40 7.41 0.35
C TYR A 48 3.17 8.62 -0.54
N VAL A 49 2.25 9.49 -0.16
CA VAL A 49 1.98 10.74 -0.91
C VAL A 49 3.20 11.66 -0.89
N ARG A 50 3.88 11.74 0.25
CA ARG A 50 5.05 12.62 0.42
C ARG A 50 6.33 12.07 -0.22
N SER A 51 6.39 10.77 -0.46
CA SER A 51 7.57 10.13 -1.04
C SER A 51 7.53 10.20 -2.56
N SER A 52 8.48 10.86 -3.18
CA SER A 52 8.58 10.92 -4.64
C SER A 52 8.96 9.58 -5.26
N GLY A 53 9.54 8.67 -4.47
CA GLY A 53 9.95 7.34 -4.92
C GLY A 53 8.91 6.24 -4.63
N SER A 54 7.76 6.58 -4.06
CA SER A 54 6.72 5.60 -3.78
C SER A 54 6.03 5.11 -5.05
N LEU A 55 5.53 3.88 -4.98
CA LEU A 55 4.69 3.32 -6.03
C LEU A 55 3.51 2.61 -5.39
N VAL A 56 2.32 2.98 -5.79
CA VAL A 56 1.09 2.29 -5.40
C VAL A 56 0.36 1.88 -6.67
N VAL A 57 0.08 0.60 -6.79
CA VAL A 57 -0.75 0.08 -7.88
C VAL A 57 -2.14 -0.16 -7.33
N LEU A 58 -3.13 0.50 -7.89
CA LEU A 58 -4.53 0.31 -7.51
C LEU A 58 -5.24 -0.55 -8.54
N VAL A 59 -6.08 -1.46 -8.07
CA VAL A 59 -6.99 -2.23 -8.91
C VAL A 59 -8.37 -1.61 -8.80
N PHE A 60 -8.91 -1.20 -9.92
CA PHE A 60 -10.26 -0.64 -10.02
C PHE A 60 -11.20 -1.65 -10.64
N ASP A 61 -12.39 -1.78 -10.08
CA ASP A 61 -13.54 -2.39 -10.76
C ASP A 61 -14.48 -1.22 -11.10
N ASP A 62 -14.44 -0.81 -12.35
CA ASP A 62 -14.98 0.47 -12.81
C ASP A 62 -14.38 1.62 -12.00
N ASP A 63 -15.11 2.29 -11.12
CA ASP A 63 -14.60 3.40 -10.30
C ASP A 63 -14.27 3.00 -8.86
N ARG A 64 -14.45 1.73 -8.51
CA ARG A 64 -14.23 1.24 -7.16
C ARG A 64 -12.84 0.66 -7.01
N VAL A 65 -12.11 1.07 -5.97
CA VAL A 65 -10.82 0.48 -5.61
C VAL A 65 -11.07 -0.84 -4.88
N VAL A 66 -10.60 -1.93 -5.47
CA VAL A 66 -10.83 -3.28 -4.93
C VAL A 66 -9.55 -4.02 -4.56
N GLY A 67 -8.40 -3.47 -4.91
CA GLY A 67 -7.11 -4.05 -4.57
C GLY A 67 -6.00 -3.02 -4.65
N ALA A 68 -4.87 -3.33 -4.03
CA ALA A 68 -3.70 -2.46 -4.06
C ALA A 68 -2.43 -3.21 -3.70
N THR A 69 -1.31 -2.74 -4.23
CA THR A 69 0.01 -3.08 -3.71
C THR A 69 0.80 -1.79 -3.51
N THR A 70 1.58 -1.73 -2.45
CA THR A 70 2.31 -0.52 -2.07
C THR A 70 3.80 -0.79 -1.95
N CYS A 71 4.60 0.18 -2.40
CA CYS A 71 6.05 0.12 -2.33
C CYS A 71 6.59 1.49 -1.97
N LEU A 72 7.58 1.53 -1.08
CA LEU A 72 8.17 2.77 -0.56
C LEU A 72 9.68 2.57 -0.43
N PRO A 73 10.52 3.53 -0.86
CA PRO A 73 11.95 3.44 -0.56
C PRO A 73 12.16 3.36 0.96
N MET A 74 13.04 2.49 1.41
CA MET A 74 13.27 2.28 2.84
C MET A 74 13.71 3.57 3.55
N LEU A 75 14.41 4.47 2.86
CA LEU A 75 14.81 5.76 3.42
C LEU A 75 13.62 6.65 3.80
N ASP A 76 12.46 6.43 3.19
CA ASP A 76 11.24 7.19 3.45
C ASP A 76 10.32 6.51 4.47
N GLU A 77 10.71 5.34 4.97
CA GLU A 77 9.96 4.60 5.98
C GLU A 77 10.39 5.02 7.39
N GLY A 78 9.58 4.66 8.40
CA GLY A 78 9.86 5.03 9.79
C GLY A 78 11.13 4.40 10.35
N PRO A 79 11.73 5.05 11.40
CA PRO A 79 13.00 4.59 11.97
C PRO A 79 12.98 3.15 12.48
N GLU A 80 11.85 2.68 12.99
CA GLU A 80 11.73 1.32 13.51
C GLU A 80 11.88 0.27 12.40
N PHE A 81 11.47 0.57 11.18
CA PHE A 81 11.64 -0.32 10.04
C PHE A 81 13.07 -0.27 9.53
N GLN A 82 13.72 0.89 9.60
CA GLN A 82 15.09 1.08 9.14
C GLN A 82 16.10 0.40 10.06
N ALA A 83 15.86 0.41 11.38
CA ALA A 83 16.82 -0.02 12.38
C ALA A 83 17.32 -1.45 12.18
N ALA A 84 16.43 -2.38 11.83
CA ALA A 84 16.81 -3.78 11.61
C ALA A 84 17.80 -3.94 10.46
N PHE A 85 17.61 -3.16 9.40
CA PHE A 85 18.49 -3.21 8.22
C PHE A 85 19.82 -2.53 8.46
N VAL A 86 19.83 -1.44 9.22
CA VAL A 86 21.07 -0.76 9.63
C VAL A 86 21.92 -1.69 10.48
N GLN A 87 21.32 -2.38 11.45
CA GLN A 87 22.03 -3.33 12.32
C GLN A 87 22.61 -4.50 11.53
N ALA A 88 21.93 -4.92 10.46
CA ALA A 88 22.41 -6.00 9.59
C ALA A 88 23.46 -5.54 8.58
N GLY A 89 23.76 -4.25 8.52
CA GLY A 89 24.80 -3.70 7.64
C GLY A 89 24.32 -3.38 6.22
N TYR A 90 23.02 -3.30 5.98
CA TYR A 90 22.48 -2.97 4.66
C TYR A 90 22.50 -1.47 4.41
N ASP A 91 22.75 -1.10 3.15
CA ASP A 91 22.62 0.27 2.68
C ASP A 91 21.14 0.56 2.38
N LEU A 92 20.52 1.43 3.16
CA LEU A 92 19.09 1.73 3.04
C LEU A 92 18.70 2.29 1.68
N SER A 93 19.62 2.95 0.98
CA SER A 93 19.34 3.51 -0.35
C SER A 93 19.05 2.45 -1.42
N THR A 94 19.41 1.19 -1.15
CA THR A 94 19.23 0.08 -2.07
C THR A 94 17.99 -0.77 -1.76
N ILE A 95 17.23 -0.41 -0.70
CA ILE A 95 16.11 -1.21 -0.22
C ILE A 95 14.79 -0.54 -0.53
N CYS A 96 13.85 -1.35 -1.05
CA CYS A 96 12.46 -0.95 -1.27
C CYS A 96 11.57 -1.74 -0.31
N TYR A 97 10.71 -1.01 0.43
CA TYR A 97 9.79 -1.62 1.38
C TYR A 97 8.44 -1.86 0.69
N PHE A 98 8.03 -3.13 0.60
CA PHE A 98 6.69 -3.50 0.13
C PHE A 98 5.77 -3.53 1.33
N GLY A 99 4.87 -2.56 1.43
CA GLY A 99 3.97 -2.42 2.56
C GLY A 99 2.94 -3.54 2.61
N GLU A 100 2.16 -3.67 1.56
CA GLU A 100 1.17 -4.75 1.44
C GLU A 100 0.74 -4.99 0.00
N SER A 101 0.12 -6.17 -0.20
CA SER A 101 -0.60 -6.51 -1.44
C SER A 101 -1.94 -7.07 -1.02
N ILE A 102 -3.02 -6.35 -1.27
CA ILE A 102 -4.34 -6.66 -0.76
C ILE A 102 -5.40 -6.67 -1.86
N LEU A 103 -6.39 -7.53 -1.69
CA LEU A 103 -7.56 -7.64 -2.58
C LEU A 103 -8.79 -7.93 -1.74
N LEU A 104 -9.93 -7.34 -2.11
CA LEU A 104 -11.21 -7.75 -1.53
C LEU A 104 -11.46 -9.24 -1.87
N PRO A 105 -12.09 -10.00 -0.96
CA PRO A 105 -12.27 -11.44 -1.13
C PRO A 105 -12.88 -11.86 -2.47
N ALA A 106 -13.86 -11.10 -2.97
CA ALA A 106 -14.55 -11.42 -4.21
C ALA A 106 -13.64 -11.39 -5.45
N TYR A 107 -12.46 -10.77 -5.34
CA TYR A 107 -11.54 -10.62 -6.46
C TYR A 107 -10.32 -11.52 -6.35
N ARG A 108 -10.22 -12.33 -5.31
CA ARG A 108 -9.11 -13.26 -5.10
C ARG A 108 -9.25 -14.48 -5.99
N GLY A 109 -8.11 -15.10 -6.32
CA GLY A 109 -8.08 -16.32 -7.10
C GLY A 109 -8.23 -16.12 -8.60
N GLN A 110 -8.11 -14.90 -9.11
CA GLN A 110 -8.25 -14.57 -10.53
C GLN A 110 -6.93 -14.20 -11.20
N GLY A 111 -5.81 -14.40 -10.51
CA GLY A 111 -4.50 -14.07 -11.04
C GLY A 111 -4.10 -12.61 -10.93
N ILE A 112 -4.90 -11.76 -10.29
CA ILE A 112 -4.61 -10.32 -10.12
C ILE A 112 -3.32 -10.11 -9.35
N GLY A 113 -3.05 -10.91 -8.32
CA GLY A 113 -1.84 -10.81 -7.53
C GLY A 113 -0.55 -10.91 -8.35
N LYS A 114 -0.57 -11.65 -9.45
CA LYS A 114 0.59 -11.77 -10.36
C LYS A 114 0.86 -10.48 -11.12
N GLU A 115 -0.18 -9.70 -11.40
CA GLU A 115 -0.06 -8.45 -12.12
C GLU A 115 0.59 -7.35 -11.28
N PHE A 116 0.66 -7.51 -9.95
CA PHE A 116 1.33 -6.56 -9.06
C PHE A 116 2.86 -6.58 -9.20
N PHE A 117 3.39 -7.70 -9.69
CA PHE A 117 4.85 -7.92 -9.73
C PHE A 117 5.40 -8.26 -11.15
#